data_358a4c1763717b3ac746ecb7c687ea2d
#
_entry.id   358a4c1763717b3ac746ecb7c687ea2d
#
_cell.length_a   1.000
_cell.length_b   1.000
_cell.length_c   1.000
_cell.angle_alpha   90.00
_cell.angle_beta   90.00
_cell.angle_gamma   90.00
#
_symmetry.space_group_name_H-M   'P 1'
#
loop_
_entity.id
_entity.type
_entity.pdbx_description
1 polymer ?
#
loop_
_entity_poly.entity_id
_entity_poly.type
_entity_poly.pdbx_seq_one_letter_code
_entity_poly.pdbx_strand_id
1 'polypeptide(L)'
;MSPEYIAYHDQEWGVPVHDDRRLFEFLILEGAQAGLSWSTILRKREGYRESFADFDPAQVARFDSRKVEKLLQFPGIVRNRLKVAAAITNARCFLEVQEEFGSFAQYSWQFVGGQPIVNRWREMSQVPATSPESDAFSRDLQRRGFKFVGSTIMYAHMQATGMVNDHVVTCFRHAEVSSE
;
A
#
# COMPACT_ATOMS: atom_id res chain seq x y z
N MET A 1 2.82 15.42 15.88
CA MET A 1 2.83 14.71 14.59
C MET A 1 4.06 15.18 13.82
N SER A 2 4.83 14.32 13.16
CA SER A 2 6.04 14.72 12.44
C SER A 2 5.69 15.46 11.14
N PRO A 3 6.59 16.32 10.60
CA PRO A 3 6.35 17.02 9.34
C PRO A 3 6.04 16.08 8.17
N GLU A 4 6.72 14.93 8.10
CA GLU A 4 6.50 13.92 7.05
C GLU A 4 5.11 13.30 7.16
N TYR A 5 4.61 13.09 8.37
CA TYR A 5 3.27 12.54 8.58
C TYR A 5 2.18 13.55 8.19
N ILE A 6 2.40 14.85 8.50
CA ILE A 6 1.49 15.92 8.09
C ILE A 6 1.46 16.01 6.56
N ALA A 7 2.64 16.06 5.92
CA ALA A 7 2.74 16.10 4.45
C ALA A 7 2.05 14.90 3.79
N TYR A 8 2.25 13.69 4.32
CA TYR A 8 1.59 12.48 3.84
C TYR A 8 0.05 12.59 3.95
N HIS A 9 -0.47 13.01 5.11
CA HIS A 9 -1.91 13.22 5.30
C HIS A 9 -2.47 14.28 4.34
N ASP A 10 -1.76 15.40 4.20
CA ASP A 10 -2.28 16.57 3.47
C ASP A 10 -2.15 16.43 1.94
N GLN A 11 -1.27 15.55 1.45
CA GLN A 11 -0.95 15.49 0.02
C GLN A 11 -1.16 14.12 -0.63
N GLU A 12 -1.18 13.03 0.16
CA GLU A 12 -1.18 11.68 -0.41
C GLU A 12 -2.34 10.82 0.09
N TRP A 13 -2.59 10.78 1.40
CA TRP A 13 -3.58 9.86 1.98
C TRP A 13 -4.99 10.17 1.48
N GLY A 14 -5.66 9.17 0.93
CA GLY A 14 -7.00 9.31 0.37
C GLY A 14 -7.06 9.81 -1.07
N VAL A 15 -5.92 10.20 -1.68
CA VAL A 15 -5.88 10.63 -3.08
C VAL A 15 -5.92 9.40 -4.00
N PRO A 16 -6.81 9.34 -5.01
CA PRO A 16 -6.90 8.22 -5.94
C PRO A 16 -5.59 7.97 -6.70
N VAL A 17 -5.08 6.75 -6.63
CA VAL A 17 -3.84 6.32 -7.28
C VAL A 17 -4.16 5.27 -8.34
N HIS A 18 -3.78 5.56 -9.59
CA HIS A 18 -3.90 4.65 -10.74
C HIS A 18 -2.55 4.29 -11.37
N ASP A 19 -1.46 4.84 -10.85
CA ASP A 19 -0.10 4.49 -11.27
C ASP A 19 0.35 3.20 -10.59
N ASP A 20 0.69 2.19 -11.37
CA ASP A 20 1.05 0.86 -10.88
C ASP A 20 2.30 0.86 -9.99
N ARG A 21 3.29 1.74 -10.28
CA ARG A 21 4.49 1.84 -9.45
C ARG A 21 4.16 2.39 -8.05
N ARG A 22 3.27 3.37 -7.97
CA ARG A 22 2.77 3.91 -6.70
C ARG A 22 1.92 2.88 -5.94
N LEU A 23 1.08 2.12 -6.65
CA LEU A 23 0.32 1.03 -6.04
C LEU A 23 1.25 -0.05 -5.48
N PHE A 24 2.31 -0.40 -6.18
CA PHE A 24 3.32 -1.34 -5.70
C PHE A 24 4.13 -0.77 -4.53
N GLU A 25 4.50 0.51 -4.55
CA GLU A 25 5.12 1.20 -3.42
C GLU A 25 4.29 1.02 -2.15
N PHE A 26 3.00 1.38 -2.19
CA PHE A 26 2.11 1.25 -1.04
C PHE A 26 1.93 -0.21 -0.61
N LEU A 27 1.85 -1.15 -1.55
CA LEU A 27 1.74 -2.57 -1.23
C LEU A 27 2.96 -3.07 -0.41
N ILE A 28 4.16 -2.64 -0.78
CA ILE A 28 5.39 -2.97 -0.03
C ILE A 28 5.39 -2.28 1.34
N LEU A 29 5.08 -0.98 1.40
CA LEU A 29 5.14 -0.19 2.62
C LEU A 29 4.10 -0.63 3.65
N GLU A 30 2.86 -0.91 3.24
CA GLU A 30 1.81 -1.41 4.11
C GLU A 30 2.14 -2.81 4.63
N GLY A 31 2.68 -3.69 3.80
CA GLY A 31 3.16 -4.99 4.24
C GLY A 31 4.34 -4.88 5.22
N ALA A 32 5.22 -3.91 5.02
CA ALA A 32 6.33 -3.64 5.93
C ALA A 32 5.86 -3.06 7.27
N GLN A 33 4.74 -2.34 7.30
CA GLN A 33 4.19 -1.71 8.49
C GLN A 33 3.65 -2.74 9.51
N ALA A 34 3.30 -3.95 9.10
CA ALA A 34 2.74 -4.96 10.00
C ALA A 34 3.51 -5.07 11.34
N GLY A 35 2.83 -4.76 12.45
CA GLY A 35 3.41 -4.72 13.79
C GLY A 35 4.26 -3.47 14.12
N LEU A 36 4.26 -2.45 13.26
CA LEU A 36 4.99 -1.20 13.44
C LEU A 36 4.04 0.00 13.27
N SER A 37 4.53 1.21 13.61
CA SER A 37 3.80 2.45 13.33
C SER A 37 4.02 2.94 11.91
N TRP A 38 3.01 3.59 11.32
CA TRP A 38 3.13 4.23 10.00
C TRP A 38 4.24 5.30 9.98
N SER A 39 4.40 6.06 11.06
CA SER A 39 5.51 7.02 11.21
C SER A 39 6.89 6.36 11.05
N THR A 40 7.04 5.12 11.49
CA THR A 40 8.29 4.37 11.30
C THR A 40 8.53 4.05 9.82
N ILE A 41 7.47 3.71 9.09
CA ILE A 41 7.54 3.42 7.65
C ILE A 41 7.82 4.69 6.86
N LEU A 42 7.15 5.81 7.16
CA LEU A 42 7.41 7.09 6.48
C LEU A 42 8.87 7.53 6.59
N ARG A 43 9.46 7.43 7.78
CA ARG A 43 10.91 7.74 7.97
C ARG A 43 11.85 6.82 7.19
N LYS A 44 11.40 5.62 6.82
CA LYS A 44 12.18 4.63 6.05
C LYS A 44 11.84 4.62 4.56
N ARG A 45 10.87 5.41 4.13
CA ARG A 45 10.33 5.38 2.76
C ARG A 45 11.41 5.61 1.71
N GLU A 46 12.29 6.59 1.92
CA GLU A 46 13.40 6.85 0.99
C GLU A 46 14.41 5.68 0.97
N GLY A 47 14.68 5.06 2.12
CA GLY A 47 15.51 3.85 2.17
C GLY A 47 14.89 2.68 1.41
N TYR A 48 13.57 2.52 1.47
CA TYR A 48 12.86 1.55 0.62
C TYR A 48 12.97 1.92 -0.85
N ARG A 49 12.77 3.18 -1.23
CA ARG A 49 12.89 3.65 -2.61
C ARG A 49 14.26 3.35 -3.18
N GLU A 50 15.32 3.70 -2.47
CA GLU A 50 16.71 3.43 -2.86
C GLU A 50 16.98 1.92 -3.00
N SER A 51 16.56 1.12 -2.03
CA SER A 51 16.93 -0.28 -1.94
C SER A 51 16.07 -1.22 -2.77
N PHE A 52 14.82 -0.83 -3.09
CA PHE A 52 13.85 -1.60 -3.87
C PHE A 52 13.66 -1.05 -5.30
N ALA A 53 14.73 -0.53 -5.90
CA ALA A 53 14.78 -0.11 -7.31
C ALA A 53 13.66 0.88 -7.68
N ASP A 54 13.45 1.90 -6.85
CA ASP A 54 12.38 2.89 -7.00
C ASP A 54 10.99 2.24 -7.18
N PHE A 55 10.77 1.15 -6.45
CA PHE A 55 9.54 0.35 -6.48
C PHE A 55 9.15 -0.18 -7.87
N ASP A 56 10.15 -0.48 -8.71
CA ASP A 56 9.95 -1.16 -9.98
C ASP A 56 9.70 -2.66 -9.74
N PRO A 57 8.47 -3.18 -9.95
CA PRO A 57 8.15 -4.56 -9.66
C PRO A 57 8.96 -5.54 -10.51
N ALA A 58 9.31 -5.18 -11.76
CA ALA A 58 10.10 -6.04 -12.64
C ALA A 58 11.53 -6.23 -12.13
N GLN A 59 12.12 -5.19 -11.53
CA GLN A 59 13.45 -5.29 -10.92
C GLN A 59 13.38 -6.01 -9.56
N VAL A 60 12.41 -5.70 -8.71
CA VAL A 60 12.25 -6.34 -7.40
C VAL A 60 12.00 -7.84 -7.53
N ALA A 61 11.21 -8.28 -8.51
CA ALA A 61 10.93 -9.69 -8.79
C ALA A 61 12.20 -10.53 -9.08
N ARG A 62 13.29 -9.88 -9.51
CA ARG A 62 14.58 -10.51 -9.85
C ARG A 62 15.60 -10.49 -8.72
N PHE A 63 15.26 -9.93 -7.56
CA PHE A 63 16.19 -9.92 -6.43
C PHE A 63 16.55 -11.34 -6.01
N ASP A 64 17.84 -11.61 -5.96
CA ASP A 64 18.42 -12.89 -5.55
C ASP A 64 18.77 -12.92 -4.06
N SER A 65 19.26 -14.06 -3.59
CA SER A 65 19.68 -14.23 -2.20
C SER A 65 20.78 -13.24 -1.78
N ARG A 66 21.68 -12.89 -2.67
CA ARG A 66 22.75 -11.92 -2.42
C ARG A 66 22.18 -10.52 -2.17
N LYS A 67 21.18 -10.12 -2.97
CA LYS A 67 20.48 -8.85 -2.77
C LYS A 67 19.70 -8.86 -1.45
N VAL A 68 19.02 -9.96 -1.11
CA VAL A 68 18.31 -10.12 0.16
C VAL A 68 19.25 -9.93 1.37
N GLU A 69 20.44 -10.55 1.36
CA GLU A 69 21.41 -10.38 2.45
C GLU A 69 21.88 -8.93 2.60
N LYS A 70 22.08 -8.21 1.48
CA LYS A 70 22.41 -6.78 1.51
C LYS A 70 21.26 -5.96 2.11
N LEU A 71 20.01 -6.23 1.72
CA LEU A 71 18.83 -5.55 2.24
C LEU A 71 18.70 -5.74 3.77
N LEU A 72 18.97 -6.93 4.28
CA LEU A 72 18.90 -7.23 5.71
C LEU A 72 19.98 -6.52 6.56
N GLN A 73 21.01 -6.00 5.92
CA GLN A 73 22.06 -5.20 6.56
C GLN A 73 21.79 -3.68 6.43
N PHE A 74 20.90 -3.28 5.54
CA PHE A 74 20.64 -1.87 5.26
C PHE A 74 19.70 -1.25 6.31
N PRO A 75 20.13 -0.24 7.08
CA PRO A 75 19.31 0.32 8.16
C PRO A 75 18.16 1.18 7.67
N GLY A 76 18.15 1.56 6.39
CA GLY A 76 17.09 2.37 5.77
C GLY A 76 15.75 1.68 5.61
N ILE A 77 15.67 0.35 5.86
CA ILE A 77 14.43 -0.43 5.79
C ILE A 77 14.15 -1.19 7.09
N VAL A 78 12.98 -1.81 7.17
CA VAL A 78 12.65 -2.79 8.20
C VAL A 78 13.41 -4.09 7.89
N ARG A 79 14.44 -4.41 8.68
CA ARG A 79 15.32 -5.57 8.49
C ARG A 79 14.65 -6.86 8.97
N ASN A 80 13.59 -7.26 8.28
CA ASN A 80 12.85 -8.49 8.55
C ASN A 80 12.88 -9.39 7.32
N ARG A 81 13.46 -10.57 7.43
CA ARG A 81 13.64 -11.52 6.31
C ARG A 81 12.32 -11.91 5.65
N LEU A 82 11.28 -12.15 6.44
CA LEU A 82 9.97 -12.54 5.91
C LEU A 82 9.33 -11.40 5.10
N LYS A 83 9.45 -10.16 5.57
CA LYS A 83 8.93 -8.97 4.85
C LYS A 83 9.70 -8.71 3.56
N VAL A 84 11.02 -8.86 3.56
CA VAL A 84 11.86 -8.73 2.36
C VAL A 84 11.51 -9.82 1.34
N ALA A 85 11.42 -11.08 1.79
CA ALA A 85 11.02 -12.20 0.92
C ALA A 85 9.61 -12.01 0.36
N ALA A 86 8.67 -11.51 1.19
CA ALA A 86 7.31 -11.22 0.79
C ALA A 86 7.26 -10.14 -0.31
N ALA A 87 8.06 -9.07 -0.20
CA ALA A 87 8.11 -8.03 -1.23
C ALA A 87 8.53 -8.59 -2.59
N ILE A 88 9.49 -9.53 -2.63
CA ILE A 88 9.93 -10.18 -3.87
C ILE A 88 8.84 -11.10 -4.42
N THR A 89 8.18 -11.89 -3.57
CA THR A 89 7.04 -12.72 -3.96
C THR A 89 5.90 -11.86 -4.51
N ASN A 90 5.56 -10.77 -3.82
CA ASN A 90 4.52 -9.85 -4.23
C ASN A 90 4.84 -9.16 -5.56
N ALA A 91 6.11 -8.87 -5.83
CA ALA A 91 6.53 -8.31 -7.12
C ALA A 91 6.24 -9.28 -8.28
N ARG A 92 6.49 -10.57 -8.10
CA ARG A 92 6.19 -11.60 -9.11
C ARG A 92 4.68 -11.73 -9.34
N CYS A 93 3.91 -11.85 -8.28
CA CYS A 93 2.44 -11.90 -8.37
C CYS A 93 1.86 -10.60 -8.98
N PHE A 94 2.46 -9.45 -8.69
CA PHE A 94 2.08 -8.16 -9.25
C PHE A 94 2.23 -8.13 -10.77
N LEU A 95 3.34 -8.65 -11.31
CA LEU A 95 3.58 -8.78 -12.74
C LEU A 95 2.57 -9.74 -13.40
N GLU A 96 2.24 -10.85 -12.75
CA GLU A 96 1.21 -11.78 -13.25
C GLU A 96 -0.17 -11.11 -13.34
N VAL A 97 -0.52 -10.27 -12.34
CA VAL A 97 -1.75 -9.48 -12.36
C VAL A 97 -1.74 -8.45 -13.49
N GLN A 98 -0.61 -7.77 -13.72
CA GLN A 98 -0.48 -6.83 -14.84
C GLN A 98 -0.66 -7.54 -16.20
N GLU A 99 -0.12 -8.74 -16.34
CA GLU A 99 -0.28 -9.52 -17.57
C GLU A 99 -1.73 -9.96 -17.79
N GLU A 100 -2.44 -10.37 -16.73
CA GLU A 100 -3.83 -10.84 -16.81
C GLU A 100 -4.83 -9.70 -17.04
N PHE A 101 -4.65 -8.54 -16.37
CA PHE A 101 -5.64 -7.44 -16.34
C PHE A 101 -5.21 -6.19 -17.12
N GLY A 102 -4.00 -6.15 -17.66
CA GLY A 102 -3.43 -4.98 -18.33
C GLY A 102 -2.70 -4.02 -17.36
N SER A 103 -3.19 -3.85 -16.13
CA SER A 103 -2.51 -3.13 -15.06
C SER A 103 -2.99 -3.60 -13.68
N PHE A 104 -2.18 -3.35 -12.65
CA PHE A 104 -2.62 -3.59 -11.28
C PHE A 104 -3.74 -2.62 -10.87
N ALA A 105 -3.72 -1.39 -11.40
CA ALA A 105 -4.80 -0.43 -11.19
C ALA A 105 -6.13 -0.97 -11.70
N GLN A 106 -6.19 -1.48 -12.93
CA GLN A 106 -7.43 -2.06 -13.48
C GLN A 106 -7.94 -3.22 -12.62
N TYR A 107 -7.04 -4.06 -12.11
CA TYR A 107 -7.38 -5.15 -11.22
C TYR A 107 -7.89 -4.67 -9.86
N SER A 108 -7.13 -3.80 -9.17
CA SER A 108 -7.43 -3.42 -7.79
C SER A 108 -8.71 -2.57 -7.67
N TRP A 109 -8.90 -1.63 -8.59
CA TRP A 109 -10.07 -0.73 -8.57
C TRP A 109 -11.41 -1.42 -8.79
N GLN A 110 -11.44 -2.65 -9.34
CA GLN A 110 -12.67 -3.45 -9.46
C GLN A 110 -13.32 -3.74 -8.09
N PHE A 111 -12.52 -3.86 -7.03
CA PHE A 111 -13.03 -4.16 -5.69
C PHE A 111 -13.87 -3.02 -5.09
N VAL A 112 -13.77 -1.82 -5.63
CA VAL A 112 -14.58 -0.64 -5.26
C VAL A 112 -15.47 -0.15 -6.41
N GLY A 113 -15.70 -1.00 -7.43
CA GLY A 113 -16.54 -0.65 -8.57
C GLY A 113 -15.96 0.44 -9.48
N GLY A 114 -14.64 0.65 -9.45
CA GLY A 114 -13.92 1.62 -10.27
C GLY A 114 -14.01 3.07 -9.79
N GLN A 115 -14.62 3.33 -8.64
CA GLN A 115 -14.80 4.67 -8.06
C GLN A 115 -14.45 4.66 -6.57
N PRO A 116 -13.91 5.75 -5.99
CA PRO A 116 -13.66 5.85 -4.58
C PRO A 116 -14.92 5.65 -3.74
N ILE A 117 -14.82 4.88 -2.65
CA ILE A 117 -15.84 4.83 -1.61
C ILE A 117 -15.63 6.03 -0.70
N VAL A 118 -16.58 6.96 -0.67
CA VAL A 118 -16.51 8.15 0.18
C VAL A 118 -17.33 7.93 1.44
N ASN A 119 -16.66 7.70 2.57
CA ASN A 119 -17.30 7.58 3.87
C ASN A 119 -17.52 8.94 4.52
N ARG A 120 -18.41 9.00 5.51
CA ARG A 120 -18.80 10.25 6.19
C ARG A 120 -18.65 10.12 7.70
N TRP A 121 -17.47 9.68 8.13
CA TRP A 121 -17.15 9.54 9.54
C TRP A 121 -17.08 10.91 10.23
N ARG A 122 -17.60 11.02 11.43
CA ARG A 122 -17.50 12.23 12.26
C ARG A 122 -16.30 12.19 13.19
N GLU A 123 -15.85 10.99 13.53
CA GLU A 123 -14.74 10.73 14.46
C GLU A 123 -13.89 9.56 13.96
N MET A 124 -12.59 9.60 14.23
CA MET A 124 -11.65 8.52 13.87
C MET A 124 -12.01 7.16 14.47
N SER A 125 -12.68 7.16 15.64
CA SER A 125 -13.14 5.94 16.30
C SER A 125 -14.22 5.17 15.50
N GLN A 126 -14.85 5.81 14.54
CA GLN A 126 -15.86 5.20 13.66
C GLN A 126 -15.24 4.51 12.44
N VAL A 127 -13.98 4.82 12.11
CA VAL A 127 -13.30 4.23 10.97
C VAL A 127 -13.03 2.74 11.26
N PRO A 128 -13.53 1.82 10.43
CA PRO A 128 -13.35 0.39 10.67
C PRO A 128 -11.92 -0.05 10.36
N ALA A 129 -11.54 -1.21 10.89
CA ALA A 129 -10.25 -1.82 10.56
C ALA A 129 -10.27 -2.62 9.25
N THR A 130 -11.46 -3.00 8.77
CA THR A 130 -11.71 -3.78 7.54
C THR A 130 -13.07 -3.42 6.96
N SER A 131 -13.29 -3.81 5.70
CA SER A 131 -14.60 -3.72 5.05
C SER A 131 -14.85 -4.97 4.19
N PRO A 132 -16.09 -5.20 3.70
CA PRO A 132 -16.36 -6.27 2.75
C PRO A 132 -15.46 -6.23 1.51
N GLU A 133 -15.14 -5.03 1.02
CA GLU A 133 -14.27 -4.81 -0.13
C GLU A 133 -12.81 -5.19 0.20
N SER A 134 -12.29 -4.78 1.37
CA SER A 134 -10.94 -5.19 1.80
C SER A 134 -10.84 -6.69 2.07
N ASP A 135 -11.90 -7.31 2.57
CA ASP A 135 -11.99 -8.77 2.75
C ASP A 135 -11.93 -9.49 1.40
N ALA A 136 -12.67 -9.01 0.40
CA ALA A 136 -12.68 -9.59 -0.94
C ALA A 136 -11.31 -9.41 -1.63
N PHE A 137 -10.75 -8.21 -1.56
CA PHE A 137 -9.44 -7.89 -2.12
C PHE A 137 -8.33 -8.73 -1.48
N SER A 138 -8.31 -8.81 -0.15
CA SER A 138 -7.38 -9.65 0.61
C SER A 138 -7.46 -11.13 0.20
N ARG A 139 -8.66 -11.71 0.13
CA ARG A 139 -8.86 -13.11 -0.25
C ARG A 139 -8.35 -13.39 -1.66
N ASP A 140 -8.61 -12.50 -2.62
CA ASP A 140 -8.16 -12.70 -4.00
C ASP A 140 -6.63 -12.59 -4.10
N LEU A 141 -6.02 -11.59 -3.47
CA LEU A 141 -4.56 -11.47 -3.42
C LEU A 141 -3.89 -12.69 -2.78
N GLN A 142 -4.43 -13.19 -1.65
CA GLN A 142 -3.91 -14.40 -1.01
C GLN A 142 -4.00 -15.63 -1.92
N ARG A 143 -5.11 -15.80 -2.63
CA ARG A 143 -5.29 -16.88 -3.62
C ARG A 143 -4.26 -16.78 -4.76
N ARG A 144 -3.87 -15.56 -5.15
CA ARG A 144 -2.84 -15.29 -6.16
C ARG A 144 -1.41 -15.45 -5.62
N GLY A 145 -1.24 -15.72 -4.34
CA GLY A 145 0.06 -15.98 -3.71
C GLY A 145 0.73 -14.78 -3.04
N PHE A 146 0.10 -13.61 -3.02
CA PHE A 146 0.61 -12.45 -2.29
C PHE A 146 0.74 -12.74 -0.80
N LYS A 147 1.69 -12.07 -0.15
CA LYS A 147 2.02 -12.18 1.27
C LYS A 147 1.84 -10.84 1.98
N PHE A 148 1.55 -10.86 3.27
CA PHE A 148 1.26 -9.67 4.07
C PHE A 148 0.13 -8.80 3.47
N VAL A 149 -0.92 -9.46 3.02
CA VAL A 149 -2.10 -8.83 2.40
C VAL A 149 -3.39 -9.19 3.14
N GLY A 150 -3.33 -9.31 4.48
CA GLY A 150 -4.52 -9.50 5.31
C GLY A 150 -5.50 -8.33 5.17
N SER A 151 -6.79 -8.54 5.48
CA SER A 151 -7.83 -7.55 5.23
C SER A 151 -7.55 -6.19 5.88
N THR A 152 -7.00 -6.15 7.10
CA THR A 152 -6.61 -4.90 7.76
C THR A 152 -5.51 -4.15 6.99
N ILE A 153 -4.51 -4.87 6.48
CA ILE A 153 -3.43 -4.29 5.66
C ILE A 153 -4.02 -3.79 4.34
N MET A 154 -4.92 -4.54 3.74
CA MET A 154 -5.54 -4.14 2.47
C MET A 154 -6.49 -2.96 2.65
N TYR A 155 -7.19 -2.86 3.79
CA TYR A 155 -7.98 -1.67 4.08
C TYR A 155 -7.11 -0.43 4.23
N ALA A 156 -5.97 -0.52 4.92
CA ALA A 156 -4.99 0.56 5.00
C ALA A 156 -4.43 0.94 3.61
N HIS A 157 -4.14 -0.06 2.76
CA HIS A 157 -3.75 0.17 1.36
C HIS A 157 -4.84 0.92 0.57
N MET A 158 -6.11 0.53 0.73
CA MET A 158 -7.24 1.19 0.08
C MET A 158 -7.40 2.65 0.52
N GLN A 159 -7.20 2.93 1.81
CA GLN A 159 -7.16 4.30 2.34
C GLN A 159 -5.99 5.10 1.77
N ALA A 160 -4.77 4.52 1.78
CA ALA A 160 -3.56 5.18 1.31
C ALA A 160 -3.60 5.52 -0.19
N THR A 161 -4.30 4.69 -0.99
CA THR A 161 -4.40 4.81 -2.45
C THR A 161 -5.70 5.45 -2.94
N GLY A 162 -6.51 5.99 -2.03
CA GLY A 162 -7.74 6.71 -2.35
C GLY A 162 -8.88 5.84 -2.88
N MET A 163 -8.76 4.51 -2.81
CA MET A 163 -9.90 3.62 -3.08
C MET A 163 -11.02 3.82 -2.04
N VAL A 164 -10.65 4.28 -0.86
CA VAL A 164 -11.56 4.68 0.21
C VAL A 164 -11.13 6.04 0.74
N ASN A 165 -12.05 7.00 0.78
CA ASN A 165 -11.86 8.26 1.46
C ASN A 165 -12.42 8.16 2.88
N ASP A 166 -11.52 8.02 3.84
CA ASP A 166 -11.82 7.92 5.27
C ASP A 166 -11.42 9.16 6.08
N HIS A 167 -11.10 10.26 5.41
CA HIS A 167 -11.01 11.53 6.11
C HIS A 167 -12.34 11.81 6.84
N VAL A 168 -12.28 12.21 8.11
CA VAL A 168 -13.48 12.64 8.84
C VAL A 168 -14.07 13.88 8.18
N VAL A 169 -15.39 14.03 8.24
CA VAL A 169 -16.11 15.11 7.52
C VAL A 169 -15.69 16.54 7.94
N THR A 170 -15.02 16.68 9.08
CA THR A 170 -14.45 17.94 9.55
C THR A 170 -13.03 18.18 9.05
N CYS A 171 -12.37 17.20 8.42
CA CYS A 171 -11.07 17.34 7.80
C CYS A 171 -11.22 18.08 6.46
N PHE A 172 -10.37 19.07 6.21
CA PHE A 172 -10.38 19.83 4.95
C PHE A 172 -10.15 18.92 3.73
N ARG A 173 -9.35 17.85 3.88
CA ARG A 173 -9.11 16.89 2.79
C ARG A 173 -10.33 16.08 2.39
N HIS A 174 -11.33 15.90 3.28
CA HIS A 174 -12.51 15.10 2.95
C HIS A 174 -13.22 15.58 1.67
N ALA A 175 -13.45 16.89 1.57
CA ALA A 175 -14.10 17.48 0.39
C ALA A 175 -13.18 17.54 -0.83
N GLU A 176 -11.89 17.85 -0.62
CA GLU A 176 -10.91 18.00 -1.70
C GLU A 176 -10.71 16.68 -2.46
N VAL A 177 -10.41 15.59 -1.76
CA VAL A 177 -10.20 14.27 -2.41
C VAL A 177 -11.49 13.63 -2.94
N SER A 178 -12.66 14.12 -2.54
CA SER A 178 -13.94 13.67 -3.10
C SER A 178 -14.25 14.30 -4.45
N SER A 179 -13.51 15.32 -4.84
CA SER A 179 -13.69 16.07 -6.10
C SER A 179 -12.62 15.76 -7.16
N GLU A 180 -11.61 14.97 -6.79
CA GLU A 180 -10.58 14.45 -7.70
C GLU A 180 -11.03 13.15 -8.39
#